data_8b46a0755dc2ba320d6de29600b05733
#
_entry.id   8b46a0755dc2ba320d6de29600b05733
#
_cell.length_a   1.000
_cell.length_b   1.000
_cell.length_c   1.000
_cell.angle_alpha   90.00
_cell.angle_beta   90.00
_cell.angle_gamma   90.00
#
_symmetry.space_group_name_H-M   'P 1'
#
loop_
_entity.id
_entity.type
_entity.pdbx_description
1 polymer ?
#
loop_
_entity_poly.entity_id
_entity_poly.type
_entity_poly.pdbx_seq_one_letter_code
_entity_poly.pdbx_strand_id
1 'polypeptide(L)'
;AIAMAQAGGMGVIHKNLTPEEQAAEVLKVKKFETGMIVNPLTITPDATLADALEIKKTHDISGLPVVEEGSCKLIGILTNRDVRFATRPEQPVSELMTRHAADKPLITVEEGVELDEAKKLLHQHRIEKLLVVDSAFRCIGLITVKDMEKAQAHPDACKDEKGRLRVAAATGISDDGVARAETLLDADIDVIIVDTAHGHSTAVLEAVEKIKKLSNYVQVVGGNVATADGARALIDAGADCVKVGIGPGTICTTRMVAGVGMPQFSAIVETAQACRKADIPFIADGGIKYSGDLAKAIAAGAESCMIGSLFAGTDESPGEVFLFQGRSYKSYRGMGSLGAMARGSADRYFQEEVSDSLNFVPEGVEGRVPYKGPAANIIHQLVGGLRAAMGYTGNATIAELQDNAQFRRTTAAGLRESHVHD
;
A
#
# COMPACT_ATOMS: atom_id res chain seq x y z
N ALA A 1 5.56 -0.32 -1.00
CA ALA A 1 4.13 0.00 -1.17
C ALA A 1 3.84 0.49 -2.59
N ILE A 2 4.58 1.48 -3.09
CA ILE A 2 4.37 2.06 -4.43
C ILE A 2 4.39 0.99 -5.52
N ALA A 3 5.47 0.22 -5.63
CA ALA A 3 5.60 -0.82 -6.66
C ALA A 3 4.48 -1.88 -6.59
N MET A 4 4.02 -2.20 -5.39
CA MET A 4 2.90 -3.13 -5.22
C MET A 4 1.59 -2.52 -5.72
N ALA A 5 1.32 -1.25 -5.41
CA ALA A 5 0.11 -0.57 -5.87
C ALA A 5 0.11 -0.36 -7.39
N GLN A 6 1.27 -0.04 -8.00
CA GLN A 6 1.44 0.05 -9.45
C GLN A 6 1.14 -1.26 -10.18
N ALA A 7 1.39 -2.38 -9.53
CA ALA A 7 1.12 -3.72 -10.06
C ALA A 7 -0.28 -4.24 -9.73
N GLY A 8 -1.19 -3.41 -9.22
CA GLY A 8 -2.58 -3.77 -8.92
C GLY A 8 -2.81 -4.36 -7.53
N GLY A 9 -1.77 -4.45 -6.70
CA GLY A 9 -1.87 -4.89 -5.32
C GLY A 9 -1.93 -3.73 -4.32
N MET A 10 -1.59 -3.99 -3.05
CA MET A 10 -1.51 -2.98 -2.01
C MET A 10 -0.33 -3.25 -1.08
N GLY A 11 0.48 -2.23 -0.82
CA GLY A 11 1.56 -2.31 0.16
C GLY A 11 1.07 -1.99 1.57
N VAL A 12 1.63 -2.65 2.56
CA VAL A 12 1.33 -2.40 3.98
C VAL A 12 2.54 -1.78 4.66
N ILE A 13 2.38 -0.57 5.19
CA ILE A 13 3.43 0.10 5.98
C ILE A 13 3.40 -0.46 7.40
N HIS A 14 4.54 -1.00 7.85
CA HIS A 14 4.64 -1.61 9.17
C HIS A 14 4.60 -0.56 10.30
N LYS A 15 4.22 -1.00 11.52
CA LYS A 15 4.09 -0.13 12.70
C LYS A 15 5.39 0.11 13.50
N ASN A 16 6.52 -0.49 13.10
CA ASN A 16 7.84 -0.26 13.75
C ASN A 16 8.46 1.07 13.33
N LEU A 17 7.64 2.10 13.32
CA LEU A 17 7.91 3.53 13.05
C LEU A 17 7.09 4.32 14.05
N THR A 18 7.45 5.58 14.30
CA THR A 18 6.52 6.47 15.02
C THR A 18 5.25 6.68 14.19
N PRO A 19 4.12 7.10 14.78
CA PRO A 19 2.90 7.39 14.03
C PRO A 19 3.14 8.42 12.90
N GLU A 20 3.93 9.45 13.18
CA GLU A 20 4.26 10.53 12.25
C GLU A 20 5.14 10.03 11.08
N GLU A 21 6.16 9.21 11.39
CA GLU A 21 7.00 8.59 10.36
C GLU A 21 6.19 7.66 9.47
N GLN A 22 5.30 6.86 10.05
CA GLN A 22 4.42 5.96 9.31
C GLN A 22 3.45 6.76 8.42
N ALA A 23 2.85 7.82 8.93
CA ALA A 23 1.98 8.73 8.17
C ALA A 23 2.75 9.41 7.02
N ALA A 24 4.02 9.81 7.26
CA ALA A 24 4.87 10.36 6.21
C ALA A 24 5.12 9.36 5.07
N GLU A 25 5.32 8.07 5.38
CA GLU A 25 5.42 7.02 4.35
C GLU A 25 4.10 6.82 3.59
N VAL A 26 2.94 6.88 4.28
CA VAL A 26 1.61 6.86 3.63
C VAL A 26 1.49 8.02 2.64
N LEU A 27 1.79 9.24 3.07
CA LEU A 27 1.74 10.44 2.22
C LEU A 27 2.66 10.34 1.00
N LYS A 28 3.84 9.71 1.10
CA LYS A 28 4.71 9.45 -0.05
C LYS A 28 4.01 8.58 -1.09
N VAL A 29 3.30 7.53 -0.67
CA VAL A 29 2.53 6.67 -1.59
C VAL A 29 1.39 7.46 -2.24
N LYS A 30 0.62 8.19 -1.43
CA LYS A 30 -0.51 9.00 -1.92
C LYS A 30 -0.11 10.09 -2.92
N LYS A 31 1.09 10.64 -2.78
CA LYS A 31 1.62 11.69 -3.68
C LYS A 31 2.35 11.13 -4.90
N PHE A 32 2.63 9.83 -4.97
CA PHE A 32 3.51 9.27 -5.99
C PHE A 32 2.90 9.24 -7.40
N GLU A 33 1.64 8.88 -7.51
CA GLU A 33 0.88 8.86 -8.76
C GLU A 33 -0.49 9.49 -8.55
N THR A 34 -0.62 10.69 -9.02
CA THR A 34 -1.92 11.32 -9.20
C THR A 34 -2.03 11.57 -10.71
N GLY A 35 -2.98 10.94 -11.39
CA GLY A 35 -3.25 11.28 -12.81
C GLY A 35 -3.57 12.78 -12.94
N MET A 36 -4.08 13.36 -11.86
CA MET A 36 -4.24 14.79 -11.61
C MET A 36 -3.84 15.05 -10.15
N ILE A 37 -2.94 15.98 -9.92
CA ILE A 37 -2.63 16.47 -8.57
C ILE A 37 -3.82 17.30 -8.10
N VAL A 38 -4.60 16.79 -7.16
CA VAL A 38 -5.73 17.50 -6.54
C VAL A 38 -5.20 18.44 -5.47
N ASN A 39 -5.72 19.69 -5.42
CA ASN A 39 -5.27 20.75 -4.52
C ASN A 39 -3.72 20.92 -4.58
N PRO A 40 -3.17 21.31 -5.75
CA PRO A 40 -1.73 21.49 -5.91
C PRO A 40 -1.23 22.57 -4.96
N LEU A 41 0.05 22.44 -4.56
CA LEU A 41 0.71 23.53 -3.85
C LEU A 41 0.70 24.76 -4.74
N THR A 42 0.24 25.87 -4.22
CA THR A 42 0.12 27.15 -4.90
C THR A 42 1.02 28.19 -4.26
N ILE A 43 1.24 29.29 -4.95
CA ILE A 43 2.00 30.44 -4.45
C ILE A 43 1.26 31.73 -4.81
N THR A 44 1.42 32.78 -4.02
CA THR A 44 0.85 34.09 -4.31
C THR A 44 1.75 34.93 -5.22
N PRO A 45 1.24 35.88 -5.98
CA PRO A 45 2.06 36.72 -6.87
C PRO A 45 3.07 37.60 -6.15
N ASP A 46 2.82 37.95 -4.88
CA ASP A 46 3.69 38.80 -4.06
C ASP A 46 4.80 38.02 -3.32
N ALA A 47 4.73 36.69 -3.31
CA ALA A 47 5.79 35.82 -2.78
C ALA A 47 7.09 36.00 -3.57
N THR A 48 8.21 35.72 -2.95
CA THR A 48 9.55 35.90 -3.54
C THR A 48 10.02 34.67 -4.32
N LEU A 49 11.03 34.86 -5.18
CA LEU A 49 11.72 33.75 -5.83
C LEU A 49 12.30 32.78 -4.82
N ALA A 50 12.82 33.27 -3.68
CA ALA A 50 13.37 32.42 -2.61
C ALA A 50 12.29 31.48 -2.05
N ASP A 51 11.09 32.01 -1.73
CA ASP A 51 9.96 31.22 -1.24
C ASP A 51 9.55 30.13 -2.26
N ALA A 52 9.48 30.51 -3.55
CA ALA A 52 9.15 29.59 -4.62
C ALA A 52 10.19 28.46 -4.76
N LEU A 53 11.47 28.77 -4.67
CA LEU A 53 12.56 27.78 -4.75
C LEU A 53 12.58 26.85 -3.53
N GLU A 54 12.29 27.37 -2.34
CA GLU A 54 12.16 26.56 -1.12
C GLU A 54 11.02 25.58 -1.21
N ILE A 55 9.81 26.01 -1.60
CA ILE A 55 8.66 25.15 -1.82
C ILE A 55 8.98 24.07 -2.85
N LYS A 56 9.59 24.46 -3.98
CA LYS A 56 9.93 23.51 -5.06
C LYS A 56 10.95 22.47 -4.61
N LYS A 57 11.96 22.87 -3.81
CA LYS A 57 12.98 21.96 -3.29
C LYS A 57 12.41 21.02 -2.22
N THR A 58 11.65 21.55 -1.28
CA THR A 58 11.07 20.79 -0.16
C THR A 58 10.09 19.73 -0.65
N HIS A 59 9.33 20.02 -1.71
CA HIS A 59 8.28 19.15 -2.23
C HIS A 59 8.64 18.46 -3.56
N ASP A 60 9.86 18.63 -4.08
CA ASP A 60 10.35 18.09 -5.36
C ASP A 60 9.39 18.36 -6.52
N ILE A 61 8.92 19.60 -6.65
CA ILE A 61 7.97 20.01 -7.69
C ILE A 61 8.60 20.97 -8.69
N SER A 62 8.21 20.83 -9.97
CA SER A 62 8.80 21.59 -11.08
C SER A 62 7.94 22.78 -11.53
N GLY A 63 6.80 23.00 -10.91
CA GLY A 63 5.92 24.13 -11.23
C GLY A 63 4.89 24.37 -10.15
N LEU A 64 4.55 25.64 -9.95
CA LEU A 64 3.60 26.14 -8.96
C LEU A 64 2.51 26.94 -9.66
N PRO A 65 1.21 26.59 -9.52
CA PRO A 65 0.14 27.51 -9.86
C PRO A 65 0.24 28.75 -9.02
N VAL A 66 0.08 29.93 -9.64
CA VAL A 66 0.04 31.21 -8.95
C VAL A 66 -1.41 31.64 -8.82
N VAL A 67 -1.84 31.85 -7.59
CA VAL A 67 -3.25 32.15 -7.27
C VAL A 67 -3.39 33.42 -6.46
N GLU A 68 -4.56 34.04 -6.55
CA GLU A 68 -4.90 35.18 -5.71
C GLU A 68 -5.12 34.74 -4.27
N GLU A 69 -4.57 35.52 -3.35
CA GLU A 69 -4.66 35.24 -1.92
C GLU A 69 -6.14 35.21 -1.46
N GLY A 70 -6.50 34.18 -0.69
CA GLY A 70 -7.84 34.01 -0.13
C GLY A 70 -8.90 33.45 -1.09
N SER A 71 -8.86 33.78 -2.38
CA SER A 71 -9.85 33.33 -3.37
C SER A 71 -9.43 32.02 -4.10
N CYS A 72 -8.15 31.70 -4.08
CA CYS A 72 -7.53 30.60 -4.86
C CYS A 72 -7.77 30.73 -6.38
N LYS A 73 -8.17 31.89 -6.89
CA LYS A 73 -8.39 32.14 -8.31
C LYS A 73 -7.04 32.11 -9.06
N LEU A 74 -7.01 31.37 -10.17
CA LEU A 74 -5.80 31.20 -10.96
C LEU A 74 -5.39 32.52 -11.65
N ILE A 75 -4.16 32.96 -11.42
CA ILE A 75 -3.57 34.15 -12.03
C ILE A 75 -2.46 33.78 -13.02
N GLY A 76 -1.70 32.73 -12.72
CA GLY A 76 -0.52 32.37 -13.47
C GLY A 76 0.03 30.98 -13.15
N ILE A 77 1.17 30.67 -13.74
CA ILE A 77 1.97 29.48 -13.39
C ILE A 77 3.46 29.87 -13.35
N LEU A 78 4.19 29.35 -12.35
CA LEU A 78 5.64 29.51 -12.23
C LEU A 78 6.30 28.14 -12.45
N THR A 79 7.05 27.98 -13.53
CA THR A 79 7.72 26.72 -13.90
C THR A 79 9.24 26.82 -13.77
N ASN A 80 9.96 25.70 -13.94
CA ASN A 80 11.42 25.70 -13.97
C ASN A 80 12.00 26.56 -15.12
N ARG A 81 11.24 26.73 -16.22
CA ARG A 81 11.63 27.58 -17.32
C ARG A 81 11.67 29.06 -16.91
N ASP A 82 10.69 29.49 -16.15
CA ASP A 82 10.53 30.88 -15.73
C ASP A 82 11.60 31.32 -14.74
N VAL A 83 12.06 30.42 -13.87
CA VAL A 83 13.07 30.72 -12.82
C VAL A 83 14.49 30.37 -13.22
N ARG A 84 14.73 29.76 -14.37
CA ARG A 84 16.06 29.20 -14.77
C ARG A 84 17.20 30.23 -14.73
N PHE A 85 16.91 31.45 -15.09
CA PHE A 85 17.90 32.53 -15.18
C PHE A 85 17.65 33.67 -14.16
N ALA A 86 16.68 33.51 -13.28
CA ALA A 86 16.41 34.46 -12.21
C ALA A 86 17.52 34.39 -11.15
N THR A 87 18.10 35.55 -10.80
CA THR A 87 19.25 35.62 -9.89
C THR A 87 18.97 36.42 -8.61
N ARG A 88 17.84 37.12 -8.53
CA ARG A 88 17.48 37.96 -7.37
C ARG A 88 16.48 37.22 -6.49
N PRO A 89 16.90 36.76 -5.28
CA PRO A 89 16.01 35.96 -4.40
C PRO A 89 14.75 36.71 -3.96
N GLU A 90 14.82 38.02 -3.83
CA GLU A 90 13.73 38.91 -3.42
C GLU A 90 12.75 39.29 -4.56
N GLN A 91 13.03 38.86 -5.79
CA GLN A 91 12.17 39.19 -6.95
C GLN A 91 10.80 38.54 -6.79
N PRO A 92 9.69 39.32 -6.91
CA PRO A 92 8.36 38.78 -6.75
C PRO A 92 7.98 37.81 -7.88
N VAL A 93 7.21 36.80 -7.53
CA VAL A 93 6.70 35.78 -8.45
C VAL A 93 5.92 36.39 -9.61
N SER A 94 5.20 37.49 -9.38
CA SER A 94 4.42 38.20 -10.38
C SER A 94 5.25 38.72 -11.58
N GLU A 95 6.56 38.95 -11.39
CA GLU A 95 7.46 39.37 -12.48
C GLU A 95 8.04 38.16 -13.26
N LEU A 96 8.01 36.98 -12.68
CA LEU A 96 8.63 35.77 -13.24
C LEU A 96 7.59 34.82 -13.87
N MET A 97 6.38 34.78 -13.34
CA MET A 97 5.34 33.83 -13.74
C MET A 97 4.88 34.02 -15.19
N THR A 98 4.44 32.94 -15.83
CA THR A 98 3.57 33.03 -17.01
C THR A 98 2.18 33.41 -16.54
N ARG A 99 1.76 34.65 -16.84
CA ARG A 99 0.49 35.22 -16.38
C ARG A 99 -0.68 34.80 -17.30
N HIS A 100 -1.85 34.57 -16.69
CA HIS A 100 -3.10 34.48 -17.42
C HIS A 100 -3.55 35.89 -17.87
N ALA A 101 -3.69 36.10 -19.17
CA ALA A 101 -4.14 37.37 -19.73
C ALA A 101 -5.12 37.12 -20.90
N ALA A 102 -5.95 38.11 -21.20
CA ALA A 102 -6.95 37.96 -22.24
C ALA A 102 -6.36 37.75 -23.66
N ASP A 103 -5.20 38.35 -23.91
CA ASP A 103 -4.44 38.20 -25.17
C ASP A 103 -3.56 36.93 -25.20
N LYS A 104 -3.29 36.34 -24.03
CA LYS A 104 -2.49 35.12 -23.87
C LYS A 104 -3.04 34.27 -22.72
N PRO A 105 -4.19 33.62 -22.92
CA PRO A 105 -4.78 32.80 -21.85
C PRO A 105 -3.91 31.58 -21.54
N LEU A 106 -3.83 31.22 -20.26
CA LEU A 106 -3.30 29.93 -19.86
C LEU A 106 -4.20 28.81 -20.40
N ILE A 107 -3.58 27.73 -20.81
CA ILE A 107 -4.32 26.53 -21.19
C ILE A 107 -4.76 25.83 -19.91
N THR A 108 -6.07 25.77 -19.72
CA THR A 108 -6.71 25.13 -18.55
C THR A 108 -7.77 24.16 -19.02
N VAL A 109 -8.16 23.26 -18.15
CA VAL A 109 -9.27 22.32 -18.34
C VAL A 109 -10.17 22.34 -17.11
N GLU A 110 -11.39 21.90 -17.27
CA GLU A 110 -12.33 21.72 -16.16
C GLU A 110 -12.11 20.38 -15.46
N GLU A 111 -12.67 20.25 -14.27
CA GLU A 111 -12.67 18.99 -13.51
C GLU A 111 -13.36 17.86 -14.33
N GLY A 112 -12.77 16.67 -14.32
CA GLY A 112 -13.32 15.51 -15.05
C GLY A 112 -12.86 15.40 -16.50
N VAL A 113 -11.88 16.21 -16.97
CA VAL A 113 -11.31 16.08 -18.32
C VAL A 113 -10.76 14.68 -18.54
N GLU A 114 -11.07 14.09 -19.70
CA GLU A 114 -10.53 12.80 -20.11
C GLU A 114 -9.02 12.88 -20.37
N LEU A 115 -8.26 11.85 -19.94
CA LEU A 115 -6.80 11.83 -20.07
C LEU A 115 -6.32 12.00 -21.52
N ASP A 116 -7.02 11.46 -22.50
CA ASP A 116 -6.67 11.58 -23.91
C ASP A 116 -6.85 13.02 -24.43
N GLU A 117 -7.83 13.75 -23.92
CA GLU A 117 -8.02 15.17 -24.24
C GLU A 117 -6.93 16.01 -23.58
N ALA A 118 -6.63 15.78 -22.31
CA ALA A 118 -5.53 16.44 -21.61
C ALA A 118 -4.20 16.22 -22.36
N LYS A 119 -3.92 14.99 -22.84
CA LYS A 119 -2.74 14.65 -23.64
C LYS A 119 -2.67 15.43 -24.94
N LYS A 120 -3.78 15.54 -25.66
CA LYS A 120 -3.86 16.35 -26.90
C LYS A 120 -3.52 17.82 -26.64
N LEU A 121 -4.06 18.41 -25.57
CA LEU A 121 -3.78 19.80 -25.20
C LEU A 121 -2.32 20.01 -24.82
N LEU A 122 -1.75 19.13 -23.98
CA LEU A 122 -0.32 19.18 -23.61
C LEU A 122 0.57 19.15 -24.87
N HIS A 123 0.30 18.23 -25.80
CA HIS A 123 1.05 18.09 -27.05
C HIS A 123 0.85 19.28 -27.98
N GLN A 124 -0.38 19.70 -28.23
CA GLN A 124 -0.73 20.80 -29.14
C GLN A 124 -0.09 22.13 -28.71
N HIS A 125 -0.13 22.41 -27.39
CA HIS A 125 0.43 23.65 -26.85
C HIS A 125 1.89 23.52 -26.40
N ARG A 126 2.51 22.33 -26.53
CA ARG A 126 3.91 22.04 -26.13
C ARG A 126 4.19 22.45 -24.67
N ILE A 127 3.25 22.14 -23.80
CA ILE A 127 3.35 22.38 -22.37
C ILE A 127 3.48 21.06 -21.61
N GLU A 128 4.16 21.08 -20.47
CA GLU A 128 4.37 19.90 -19.63
C GLU A 128 3.35 19.80 -18.47
N LYS A 129 2.57 20.87 -18.28
CA LYS A 129 1.64 21.02 -17.16
C LYS A 129 0.35 21.66 -17.65
N LEU A 130 -0.77 21.05 -17.28
CA LEU A 130 -2.11 21.50 -17.59
C LEU A 130 -2.85 21.79 -16.28
N LEU A 131 -3.30 23.02 -16.12
CA LEU A 131 -4.00 23.46 -14.92
C LEU A 131 -5.46 23.07 -14.99
N VAL A 132 -5.99 22.53 -13.89
CA VAL A 132 -7.42 22.20 -13.77
C VAL A 132 -8.09 23.25 -12.90
N VAL A 133 -9.17 23.81 -13.42
CA VAL A 133 -9.93 24.88 -12.74
C VAL A 133 -11.39 24.48 -12.57
N ASP A 134 -12.02 25.05 -11.56
CA ASP A 134 -13.48 24.95 -11.38
C ASP A 134 -14.23 26.06 -12.16
N SER A 135 -15.54 26.06 -12.05
CA SER A 135 -16.41 27.07 -12.69
C SER A 135 -16.17 28.52 -12.24
N ALA A 136 -15.51 28.73 -11.09
CA ALA A 136 -15.08 30.03 -10.58
C ALA A 136 -13.65 30.40 -10.96
N PHE A 137 -13.02 29.60 -11.83
CA PHE A 137 -11.61 29.72 -12.25
C PHE A 137 -10.61 29.61 -11.10
N ARG A 138 -10.94 28.82 -10.06
CA ARG A 138 -10.03 28.48 -8.97
C ARG A 138 -9.20 27.26 -9.37
N CYS A 139 -7.91 27.29 -9.06
CA CYS A 139 -7.02 26.16 -9.33
C CYS A 139 -7.33 25.01 -8.38
N ILE A 140 -7.92 23.94 -8.90
CA ILE A 140 -8.28 22.73 -8.15
C ILE A 140 -7.39 21.53 -8.47
N GLY A 141 -6.62 21.60 -9.56
CA GLY A 141 -5.78 20.50 -9.98
C GLY A 141 -4.65 20.88 -10.92
N LEU A 142 -3.72 19.93 -11.10
CA LEU A 142 -2.59 20.03 -12.02
C LEU A 142 -2.35 18.65 -12.64
N ILE A 143 -2.34 18.56 -13.97
CA ILE A 143 -1.99 17.35 -14.74
C ILE A 143 -0.61 17.56 -15.35
N THR A 144 0.31 16.60 -15.22
CA THR A 144 1.63 16.66 -15.87
C THR A 144 1.83 15.53 -16.87
N VAL A 145 2.73 15.74 -17.84
CA VAL A 145 3.12 14.68 -18.81
C VAL A 145 3.64 13.44 -18.07
N LYS A 146 4.43 13.63 -17.00
CA LYS A 146 4.94 12.52 -16.19
C LYS A 146 3.84 11.67 -15.56
N ASP A 147 2.76 12.30 -15.07
CA ASP A 147 1.63 11.58 -14.45
C ASP A 147 0.89 10.75 -15.50
N MET A 148 0.78 11.27 -16.70
CA MET A 148 0.16 10.56 -17.84
C MET A 148 1.00 9.38 -18.31
N GLU A 149 2.32 9.55 -18.43
CA GLU A 149 3.25 8.47 -18.80
C GLU A 149 3.19 7.33 -17.76
N LYS A 150 3.17 7.68 -16.45
CA LYS A 150 3.01 6.70 -15.38
C LYS A 150 1.67 5.97 -15.43
N ALA A 151 0.58 6.69 -15.67
CA ALA A 151 -0.75 6.10 -15.81
C ALA A 151 -0.83 5.08 -16.96
N GLN A 152 -0.16 5.37 -18.08
CA GLN A 152 -0.04 4.45 -19.22
C GLN A 152 0.88 3.24 -18.93
N ALA A 153 1.96 3.44 -18.16
CA ALA A 153 2.88 2.38 -17.78
C ALA A 153 2.25 1.37 -16.79
N HIS A 154 1.28 1.81 -15.99
CA HIS A 154 0.65 1.01 -14.93
C HIS A 154 -0.88 1.05 -15.03
N PRO A 155 -1.48 0.48 -16.10
CA PRO A 155 -2.93 0.53 -16.32
C PRO A 155 -3.74 -0.19 -15.23
N ASP A 156 -3.14 -1.21 -14.61
CA ASP A 156 -3.78 -2.02 -13.56
C ASP A 156 -3.49 -1.49 -12.15
N ALA A 157 -2.90 -0.30 -11.99
CA ALA A 157 -2.53 0.24 -10.69
C ALA A 157 -3.75 0.37 -9.76
N CYS A 158 -3.56 -0.06 -8.50
CA CYS A 158 -4.59 0.01 -7.45
C CYS A 158 -4.73 1.46 -6.98
N LYS A 159 -5.79 2.15 -7.42
CA LYS A 159 -6.03 3.57 -7.16
C LYS A 159 -7.34 3.82 -6.42
N ASP A 160 -7.39 4.92 -5.68
CA ASP A 160 -8.62 5.45 -5.08
C ASP A 160 -9.43 6.25 -6.11
N GLU A 161 -10.60 6.76 -5.71
CA GLU A 161 -11.49 7.54 -6.58
C GLU A 161 -10.88 8.88 -7.03
N LYS A 162 -9.82 9.34 -6.33
CA LYS A 162 -9.04 10.53 -6.70
C LYS A 162 -7.83 10.20 -7.60
N GLY A 163 -7.71 8.95 -8.07
CA GLY A 163 -6.61 8.48 -8.93
C GLY A 163 -5.26 8.32 -8.21
N ARG A 164 -5.22 8.35 -6.88
CA ARG A 164 -4.01 8.16 -6.07
C ARG A 164 -3.81 6.69 -5.73
N LEU A 165 -2.56 6.24 -5.63
CA LEU A 165 -2.26 4.87 -5.23
C LEU A 165 -2.84 4.56 -3.84
N ARG A 166 -3.46 3.38 -3.72
CA ARG A 166 -3.96 2.89 -2.43
C ARG A 166 -2.83 2.32 -1.59
N VAL A 167 -2.93 2.52 -0.27
CA VAL A 167 -1.94 2.05 0.70
C VAL A 167 -2.61 1.62 1.99
N ALA A 168 -2.08 0.57 2.60
CA ALA A 168 -2.47 0.10 3.92
C ALA A 168 -1.37 0.39 4.95
N ALA A 169 -1.74 0.48 6.22
CA ALA A 169 -0.81 0.57 7.33
C ALA A 169 -1.27 -0.27 8.52
N ALA A 170 -0.30 -0.87 9.22
CA ALA A 170 -0.57 -1.68 10.39
C ALA A 170 -0.61 -0.84 11.66
N THR A 171 -1.51 -1.20 12.58
CA THR A 171 -1.60 -0.64 13.93
C THR A 171 -1.70 -1.75 14.98
N GLY A 172 -1.52 -1.40 16.25
CA GLY A 172 -1.73 -2.26 17.42
C GLY A 172 -3.14 -2.14 18.00
N ILE A 173 -3.32 -2.71 19.20
CA ILE A 173 -4.61 -2.80 19.90
C ILE A 173 -4.73 -1.87 21.10
N SER A 174 -3.62 -1.29 21.57
CA SER A 174 -3.57 -0.35 22.68
C SER A 174 -4.19 1.01 22.33
N ASP A 175 -4.38 1.87 23.32
CA ASP A 175 -4.82 3.25 23.08
C ASP A 175 -3.85 4.00 22.15
N ASP A 176 -2.53 3.72 22.24
CA ASP A 176 -1.53 4.23 21.29
C ASP A 176 -1.78 3.71 19.85
N GLY A 177 -2.29 2.48 19.72
CA GLY A 177 -2.70 1.92 18.43
C GLY A 177 -3.90 2.67 17.82
N VAL A 178 -4.84 3.10 18.64
CA VAL A 178 -5.99 3.92 18.22
C VAL A 178 -5.53 5.33 17.84
N ALA A 179 -4.68 5.98 18.66
CA ALA A 179 -4.10 7.29 18.35
C ALA A 179 -3.26 7.27 17.04
N ARG A 180 -2.53 6.17 16.80
CA ARG A 180 -1.83 5.93 15.52
C ARG A 180 -2.82 5.87 14.35
N ALA A 181 -3.96 5.20 14.53
CA ALA A 181 -4.99 5.14 13.49
C ALA A 181 -5.53 6.54 13.15
N GLU A 182 -5.73 7.42 14.13
CA GLU A 182 -6.12 8.82 13.91
C GLU A 182 -5.06 9.57 13.06
N THR A 183 -3.78 9.45 13.41
CA THR A 183 -2.67 10.06 12.64
C THR A 183 -2.60 9.54 11.21
N LEU A 184 -2.91 8.25 10.99
CA LEU A 184 -2.96 7.65 9.65
C LEU A 184 -4.17 8.13 8.84
N LEU A 185 -5.31 8.39 9.50
CA LEU A 185 -6.50 8.98 8.85
C LEU A 185 -6.21 10.38 8.33
N ASP A 186 -5.48 11.20 9.08
CA ASP A 186 -5.04 12.53 8.65
C ASP A 186 -4.09 12.48 7.44
N ALA A 187 -3.43 11.34 7.21
CA ALA A 187 -2.59 11.07 6.04
C ALA A 187 -3.35 10.45 4.86
N ASP A 188 -4.69 10.42 4.87
CA ASP A 188 -5.54 9.85 3.82
C ASP A 188 -5.29 8.35 3.57
N ILE A 189 -5.06 7.56 4.62
CA ILE A 189 -4.90 6.11 4.52
C ILE A 189 -6.16 5.44 3.95
N ASP A 190 -6.01 4.41 3.13
CA ASP A 190 -7.16 3.67 2.58
C ASP A 190 -7.56 2.48 3.46
N VAL A 191 -6.59 1.79 4.04
CA VAL A 191 -6.82 0.57 4.82
C VAL A 191 -5.97 0.58 6.09
N ILE A 192 -6.59 0.35 7.23
CA ILE A 192 -5.92 0.15 8.53
C ILE A 192 -5.99 -1.33 8.89
N ILE A 193 -4.85 -1.93 9.23
CA ILE A 193 -4.75 -3.33 9.62
C ILE A 193 -4.48 -3.43 11.13
N VAL A 194 -5.44 -3.90 11.89
CA VAL A 194 -5.25 -4.29 13.29
C VAL A 194 -4.53 -5.63 13.30
N ASP A 195 -3.19 -5.58 13.47
CA ASP A 195 -2.30 -6.71 13.21
C ASP A 195 -1.80 -7.36 14.50
N THR A 196 -2.31 -8.54 14.82
CA THR A 196 -1.97 -9.31 16.02
C THR A 196 -1.64 -10.77 15.69
N ALA A 197 -0.97 -11.45 16.61
CA ALA A 197 -0.71 -12.89 16.51
C ALA A 197 -1.98 -13.73 16.75
N HIS A 198 -2.98 -13.18 17.44
CA HIS A 198 -4.26 -13.82 17.72
C HIS A 198 -5.41 -12.82 17.72
N GLY A 199 -6.14 -12.77 16.59
CA GLY A 199 -7.22 -11.81 16.36
C GLY A 199 -8.54 -12.10 17.12
N HIS A 200 -8.73 -13.33 17.60
CA HIS A 200 -9.93 -13.73 18.34
C HIS A 200 -9.75 -13.46 19.84
N SER A 201 -9.41 -12.24 20.23
CA SER A 201 -9.32 -11.78 21.61
C SER A 201 -10.14 -10.51 21.80
N THR A 202 -10.69 -10.30 23.01
CA THR A 202 -11.56 -9.15 23.33
C THR A 202 -10.89 -7.83 22.98
N ALA A 203 -9.61 -7.65 23.32
CA ALA A 203 -8.88 -6.42 23.05
C ALA A 203 -8.74 -6.12 21.55
N VAL A 204 -8.60 -7.15 20.70
CA VAL A 204 -8.57 -6.97 19.23
C VAL A 204 -9.93 -6.55 18.69
N LEU A 205 -11.00 -7.19 19.16
CA LEU A 205 -12.37 -6.88 18.74
C LEU A 205 -12.73 -5.44 19.13
N GLU A 206 -12.43 -5.03 20.36
CA GLU A 206 -12.63 -3.65 20.82
C GLU A 206 -11.81 -2.63 20.03
N ALA A 207 -10.56 -2.95 19.67
CA ALA A 207 -9.73 -2.08 18.85
C ALA A 207 -10.33 -1.92 17.44
N VAL A 208 -10.79 -3.00 16.81
CA VAL A 208 -11.49 -2.95 15.50
C VAL A 208 -12.72 -2.05 15.60
N GLU A 209 -13.58 -2.23 16.61
CA GLU A 209 -14.76 -1.40 16.82
C GLU A 209 -14.42 0.09 17.02
N LYS A 210 -13.40 0.39 17.84
CA LYS A 210 -12.95 1.76 18.09
C LYS A 210 -12.47 2.42 16.81
N ILE A 211 -11.57 1.75 16.06
CA ILE A 211 -11.00 2.30 14.82
C ILE A 211 -12.08 2.47 13.75
N LYS A 212 -13.01 1.52 13.63
CA LYS A 212 -14.13 1.63 12.69
C LYS A 212 -15.03 2.84 12.94
N LYS A 213 -15.15 3.27 14.20
CA LYS A 213 -15.93 4.47 14.59
C LYS A 213 -15.22 5.80 14.24
N LEU A 214 -13.89 5.79 13.99
CA LEU A 214 -13.14 7.00 13.67
C LEU A 214 -13.43 7.53 12.26
N SER A 215 -13.81 6.65 11.33
CA SER A 215 -13.99 7.03 9.94
C SER A 215 -15.02 6.15 9.22
N ASN A 216 -15.82 6.77 8.36
CA ASN A 216 -16.81 6.08 7.52
C ASN A 216 -16.25 5.60 6.17
N TYR A 217 -15.04 6.02 5.79
CA TYR A 217 -14.43 5.72 4.48
C TYR A 217 -13.27 4.74 4.55
N VAL A 218 -12.52 4.71 5.66
CA VAL A 218 -11.38 3.81 5.80
C VAL A 218 -11.85 2.37 5.98
N GLN A 219 -11.15 1.44 5.34
CA GLN A 219 -11.43 0.01 5.51
C GLN A 219 -10.57 -0.53 6.66
N VAL A 220 -11.17 -1.33 7.52
CA VAL A 220 -10.49 -1.94 8.68
C VAL A 220 -10.34 -3.44 8.49
N VAL A 221 -9.11 -3.91 8.51
CA VAL A 221 -8.76 -5.33 8.46
C VAL A 221 -8.41 -5.80 9.85
N GLY A 222 -9.09 -6.85 10.33
CA GLY A 222 -8.77 -7.49 11.61
C GLY A 222 -8.05 -8.83 11.43
N GLY A 223 -7.11 -9.14 12.29
CA GLY A 223 -6.41 -10.44 12.26
C GLY A 223 -5.24 -10.55 13.24
N ASN A 224 -4.64 -11.77 13.31
CA ASN A 224 -4.90 -12.93 12.49
C ASN A 224 -5.82 -13.93 13.19
N VAL A 225 -6.61 -14.62 12.41
CA VAL A 225 -7.44 -15.74 12.86
C VAL A 225 -7.17 -16.98 11.98
N ALA A 226 -7.65 -18.14 12.43
CA ALA A 226 -7.53 -19.40 11.68
C ALA A 226 -8.83 -20.23 11.66
N THR A 227 -9.88 -19.76 12.32
CA THR A 227 -11.13 -20.49 12.51
C THR A 227 -12.34 -19.66 12.05
N ALA A 228 -13.42 -20.33 11.71
CA ALA A 228 -14.69 -19.68 11.36
C ALA A 228 -15.24 -18.81 12.51
N ASP A 229 -15.07 -19.25 13.76
CA ASP A 229 -15.52 -18.49 14.94
C ASP A 229 -14.72 -17.18 15.10
N GLY A 230 -13.40 -17.25 14.93
CA GLY A 230 -12.55 -16.06 14.95
C GLY A 230 -12.89 -15.08 13.85
N ALA A 231 -13.20 -15.58 12.64
CA ALA A 231 -13.65 -14.73 11.54
C ALA A 231 -14.99 -14.05 11.85
N ARG A 232 -15.97 -14.80 12.36
CA ARG A 232 -17.27 -14.24 12.77
C ARG A 232 -17.11 -13.14 13.81
N ALA A 233 -16.29 -13.39 14.83
CA ALA A 233 -16.05 -12.40 15.87
C ALA A 233 -15.49 -11.07 15.32
N LEU A 234 -14.55 -11.12 14.40
CA LEU A 234 -14.01 -9.92 13.74
C LEU A 234 -15.04 -9.22 12.86
N ILE A 235 -15.85 -9.97 12.13
CA ILE A 235 -16.95 -9.46 11.29
C ILE A 235 -17.99 -8.76 12.18
N ASP A 236 -18.40 -9.39 13.28
CA ASP A 236 -19.36 -8.83 14.22
C ASP A 236 -18.82 -7.57 14.92
N ALA A 237 -17.50 -7.45 15.09
CA ALA A 237 -16.82 -6.23 15.56
C ALA A 237 -16.72 -5.13 14.48
N GLY A 238 -17.18 -5.36 13.27
CA GLY A 238 -17.22 -4.38 12.17
C GLY A 238 -15.99 -4.36 11.27
N ALA A 239 -15.18 -5.42 11.25
CA ALA A 239 -14.09 -5.52 10.28
C ALA A 239 -14.63 -5.62 8.85
N ASP A 240 -14.05 -4.82 7.94
CA ASP A 240 -14.38 -4.85 6.50
C ASP A 240 -13.64 -5.99 5.76
N CYS A 241 -12.62 -6.55 6.39
CA CYS A 241 -11.85 -7.66 5.86
C CYS A 241 -11.20 -8.45 7.00
N VAL A 242 -11.09 -9.76 6.84
CA VAL A 242 -10.45 -10.65 7.82
C VAL A 242 -9.08 -11.09 7.33
N LYS A 243 -8.06 -11.12 8.20
CA LYS A 243 -6.72 -11.61 7.87
C LYS A 243 -6.48 -12.98 8.52
N VAL A 244 -6.17 -14.00 7.68
CA VAL A 244 -6.18 -15.43 8.03
C VAL A 244 -4.78 -16.01 8.00
N GLY A 245 -4.33 -16.58 9.12
CA GLY A 245 -3.07 -17.31 9.20
C GLY A 245 -2.44 -17.23 10.58
N ILE A 246 -2.34 -18.39 11.25
CA ILE A 246 -1.65 -18.57 12.54
C ILE A 246 -0.45 -19.49 12.35
N GLY A 247 0.74 -18.91 12.38
CA GLY A 247 2.01 -19.63 12.29
C GLY A 247 2.47 -20.12 10.90
N PRO A 248 1.90 -19.70 9.74
CA PRO A 248 2.34 -20.22 8.43
C PRO A 248 3.58 -19.51 7.87
N GLY A 249 4.00 -18.38 8.43
CA GLY A 249 5.13 -17.59 7.95
C GLY A 249 6.44 -18.38 7.96
N THR A 250 7.31 -18.15 6.96
CA THR A 250 8.59 -18.87 6.82
C THR A 250 9.59 -18.61 7.95
N ILE A 251 9.45 -17.47 8.62
CA ILE A 251 10.27 -17.01 9.74
C ILE A 251 9.48 -16.99 11.06
N CYS A 252 8.26 -17.51 11.07
CA CYS A 252 7.41 -17.65 12.25
C CYS A 252 7.75 -18.94 12.99
N THR A 253 7.97 -18.86 14.30
CA THR A 253 8.22 -20.00 15.18
C THR A 253 7.11 -20.23 16.21
N THR A 254 5.98 -19.56 16.11
CA THR A 254 4.82 -19.71 17.01
C THR A 254 4.43 -21.17 17.20
N ARG A 255 4.40 -21.97 16.12
CA ARG A 255 4.07 -23.40 16.19
C ARG A 255 5.07 -24.22 16.99
N MET A 256 6.32 -23.78 17.04
CA MET A 256 7.42 -24.47 17.79
C MET A 256 7.48 -23.98 19.23
N VAL A 257 7.31 -22.68 19.45
CA VAL A 257 7.47 -22.02 20.76
C VAL A 257 6.21 -22.16 21.60
N ALA A 258 5.05 -21.83 21.02
CA ALA A 258 3.76 -21.85 21.72
C ALA A 258 2.96 -23.14 21.47
N GLY A 259 3.34 -23.97 20.50
CA GLY A 259 2.59 -25.16 20.09
C GLY A 259 1.24 -24.83 19.42
N VAL A 260 1.04 -23.57 19.02
CA VAL A 260 -0.21 -23.06 18.45
C VAL A 260 -0.05 -22.75 16.96
N GLY A 261 -1.05 -23.10 16.19
CA GLY A 261 -1.09 -22.82 14.75
C GLY A 261 -2.04 -23.74 14.02
N MET A 262 -2.32 -23.41 12.77
CA MET A 262 -3.17 -24.21 11.89
C MET A 262 -2.51 -24.34 10.50
N PRO A 263 -2.63 -25.49 9.82
CA PRO A 263 -2.22 -25.59 8.41
C PRO A 263 -2.95 -24.52 7.59
N GLN A 264 -2.20 -23.74 6.81
CA GLN A 264 -2.74 -22.51 6.20
C GLN A 264 -3.93 -22.79 5.28
N PHE A 265 -3.86 -23.84 4.47
CA PHE A 265 -4.95 -24.20 3.58
C PHE A 265 -6.23 -24.58 4.35
N SER A 266 -6.10 -25.29 5.47
CA SER A 266 -7.24 -25.62 6.35
C SER A 266 -7.85 -24.35 6.97
N ALA A 267 -7.01 -23.42 7.43
CA ALA A 267 -7.47 -22.14 7.96
C ALA A 267 -8.26 -21.33 6.92
N ILE A 268 -7.77 -21.29 5.67
CA ILE A 268 -8.45 -20.62 4.55
C ILE A 268 -9.83 -21.24 4.30
N VAL A 269 -9.90 -22.57 4.14
CA VAL A 269 -11.16 -23.26 3.85
C VAL A 269 -12.19 -23.10 4.97
N GLU A 270 -11.75 -23.18 6.21
CA GLU A 270 -12.62 -23.01 7.39
C GLU A 270 -13.17 -21.58 7.50
N THR A 271 -12.31 -20.59 7.28
CA THR A 271 -12.67 -19.18 7.39
C THR A 271 -13.55 -18.72 6.22
N ALA A 272 -13.29 -19.25 5.01
CA ALA A 272 -14.02 -18.90 3.78
C ALA A 272 -15.55 -19.03 3.92
N GLN A 273 -16.03 -20.04 4.66
CA GLN A 273 -17.48 -20.24 4.85
C GLN A 273 -18.11 -19.10 5.66
N ALA A 274 -17.41 -18.62 6.72
CA ALA A 274 -17.91 -17.52 7.55
C ALA A 274 -17.89 -16.21 6.76
N CYS A 275 -16.80 -15.92 6.08
CA CYS A 275 -16.59 -14.69 5.31
C CYS A 275 -17.57 -14.62 4.12
N ARG A 276 -17.72 -15.67 3.35
CA ARG A 276 -18.68 -15.73 2.22
C ARG A 276 -20.14 -15.54 2.68
N LYS A 277 -20.52 -16.10 3.83
CA LYS A 277 -21.87 -15.92 4.37
C LYS A 277 -22.18 -14.48 4.75
N ALA A 278 -21.17 -13.74 5.18
CA ALA A 278 -21.27 -12.34 5.60
C ALA A 278 -20.98 -11.36 4.46
N ASP A 279 -20.59 -11.83 3.27
CA ASP A 279 -20.10 -11.02 2.15
C ASP A 279 -18.91 -10.12 2.54
N ILE A 280 -18.03 -10.66 3.37
CA ILE A 280 -16.81 -9.98 3.82
C ILE A 280 -15.58 -10.67 3.23
N PRO A 281 -14.69 -9.95 2.52
CA PRO A 281 -13.48 -10.51 1.95
C PRO A 281 -12.48 -10.94 3.03
N PHE A 282 -11.54 -11.82 2.66
CA PHE A 282 -10.43 -12.14 3.55
C PHE A 282 -9.09 -12.28 2.82
N ILE A 283 -8.02 -12.07 3.56
CA ILE A 283 -6.63 -12.12 3.11
C ILE A 283 -5.99 -13.42 3.63
N ALA A 284 -5.46 -14.26 2.75
CA ALA A 284 -4.62 -15.39 3.15
C ALA A 284 -3.21 -14.90 3.46
N ASP A 285 -2.85 -14.85 4.75
CA ASP A 285 -1.58 -14.30 5.23
C ASP A 285 -0.58 -15.38 5.60
N GLY A 286 0.50 -15.46 4.83
CA GLY A 286 1.62 -16.35 5.04
C GLY A 286 1.51 -17.71 4.36
N GLY A 287 2.64 -18.42 4.30
CA GLY A 287 2.73 -19.77 3.74
C GLY A 287 2.87 -19.84 2.21
N ILE A 288 2.81 -18.71 1.51
CA ILE A 288 2.97 -18.63 0.05
C ILE A 288 4.45 -18.69 -0.34
N LYS A 289 4.85 -19.76 -0.97
CA LYS A 289 6.22 -19.99 -1.47
C LYS A 289 6.30 -20.04 -2.99
N TYR A 290 5.24 -20.47 -3.62
CA TYR A 290 5.12 -20.64 -5.07
C TYR A 290 3.81 -20.01 -5.58
N SER A 291 3.75 -19.74 -6.88
CA SER A 291 2.52 -19.25 -7.52
C SER A 291 1.34 -20.23 -7.38
N GLY A 292 1.63 -21.53 -7.35
CA GLY A 292 0.61 -22.56 -7.09
C GLY A 292 -0.04 -22.47 -5.69
N ASP A 293 0.71 -21.97 -4.68
CA ASP A 293 0.15 -21.75 -3.34
C ASP A 293 -0.83 -20.58 -3.35
N LEU A 294 -0.46 -19.48 -4.06
CA LEU A 294 -1.36 -18.36 -4.31
C LEU A 294 -2.62 -18.79 -5.03
N ALA A 295 -2.49 -19.56 -6.12
CA ALA A 295 -3.63 -20.07 -6.88
C ALA A 295 -4.58 -20.92 -6.02
N LYS A 296 -4.02 -21.80 -5.16
CA LYS A 296 -4.81 -22.59 -4.21
C LYS A 296 -5.53 -21.74 -3.16
N ALA A 297 -4.85 -20.71 -2.62
CA ALA A 297 -5.44 -19.81 -1.63
C ALA A 297 -6.62 -19.04 -2.22
N ILE A 298 -6.48 -18.49 -3.43
CA ILE A 298 -7.53 -17.78 -4.15
C ILE A 298 -8.69 -18.75 -4.49
N ALA A 299 -8.37 -19.92 -5.05
CA ALA A 299 -9.39 -20.93 -5.38
C ALA A 299 -10.17 -21.46 -4.15
N ALA A 300 -9.55 -21.40 -2.96
CA ALA A 300 -10.20 -21.79 -1.70
C ALA A 300 -11.05 -20.67 -1.07
N GLY A 301 -11.13 -19.49 -1.71
CA GLY A 301 -12.03 -18.41 -1.34
C GLY A 301 -11.35 -17.13 -0.85
N ALA A 302 -10.01 -17.06 -0.80
CA ALA A 302 -9.32 -15.80 -0.46
C ALA A 302 -9.41 -14.82 -1.63
N GLU A 303 -9.69 -13.54 -1.37
CA GLU A 303 -9.69 -12.48 -2.38
C GLU A 303 -8.28 -11.95 -2.63
N SER A 304 -7.39 -12.06 -1.64
CA SER A 304 -5.99 -11.67 -1.77
C SER A 304 -5.06 -12.50 -0.88
N CYS A 305 -3.74 -12.38 -1.14
CA CYS A 305 -2.71 -13.04 -0.36
C CYS A 305 -1.71 -12.02 0.18
N MET A 306 -1.41 -12.07 1.49
CA MET A 306 -0.31 -11.32 2.07
C MET A 306 0.97 -12.14 2.03
N ILE A 307 2.02 -11.56 1.43
CA ILE A 307 3.26 -12.26 1.13
C ILE A 307 4.45 -11.47 1.68
N GLY A 308 5.24 -12.08 2.56
CA GLY A 308 6.44 -11.48 3.14
C GLY A 308 7.72 -11.94 2.44
N SER A 309 8.06 -13.22 2.59
CA SER A 309 9.38 -13.77 2.23
C SER A 309 9.73 -13.66 0.73
N LEU A 310 8.77 -13.80 -0.16
CA LEU A 310 9.03 -13.67 -1.59
C LEU A 310 9.41 -12.24 -1.97
N PHE A 311 8.83 -11.23 -1.32
CA PHE A 311 9.12 -9.82 -1.57
C PHE A 311 10.29 -9.28 -0.73
N ALA A 312 10.65 -9.93 0.37
CA ALA A 312 11.72 -9.46 1.24
C ALA A 312 13.09 -9.37 0.55
N GLY A 313 13.31 -10.14 -0.52
CA GLY A 313 14.54 -10.12 -1.32
C GLY A 313 14.52 -9.16 -2.52
N THR A 314 13.46 -8.36 -2.71
CA THR A 314 13.31 -7.48 -3.86
C THR A 314 14.01 -6.12 -3.66
N ASP A 315 14.24 -5.39 -4.75
CA ASP A 315 14.85 -4.07 -4.73
C ASP A 315 14.08 -3.11 -3.84
N GLU A 316 12.76 -3.13 -3.94
CA GLU A 316 11.84 -2.21 -3.28
C GLU A 316 11.61 -2.52 -1.80
N SER A 317 12.03 -3.70 -1.32
CA SER A 317 11.95 -4.00 0.11
C SER A 317 13.07 -3.28 0.88
N PRO A 318 12.85 -2.88 2.15
CA PRO A 318 13.90 -2.26 2.95
C PRO A 318 15.08 -3.21 3.20
N GLY A 319 16.22 -2.64 3.55
CA GLY A 319 17.46 -3.35 3.84
C GLY A 319 18.45 -3.37 2.67
N GLU A 320 19.72 -3.54 3.01
CA GLU A 320 20.82 -3.53 2.06
C GLU A 320 21.05 -4.92 1.46
N VAL A 321 21.55 -4.95 0.23
CA VAL A 321 22.04 -6.15 -0.41
C VAL A 321 23.46 -6.43 0.07
N PHE A 322 23.74 -7.63 0.55
CA PHE A 322 25.06 -8.07 0.98
C PHE A 322 25.46 -9.40 0.36
N LEU A 323 26.77 -9.61 0.22
CA LEU A 323 27.34 -10.84 -0.32
C LEU A 323 27.57 -11.85 0.80
N PHE A 324 27.12 -13.08 0.59
CA PHE A 324 27.43 -14.21 1.44
C PHE A 324 27.67 -15.46 0.59
N GLN A 325 28.85 -16.09 0.75
CA GLN A 325 29.26 -17.25 -0.02
C GLN A 325 29.10 -17.09 -1.54
N GLY A 326 29.48 -15.91 -2.07
CA GLY A 326 29.41 -15.59 -3.50
C GLY A 326 28.02 -15.31 -4.06
N ARG A 327 26.99 -15.20 -3.20
CA ARG A 327 25.61 -14.87 -3.61
C ARG A 327 25.10 -13.62 -2.89
N SER A 328 24.22 -12.88 -3.55
CA SER A 328 23.57 -11.70 -2.98
C SER A 328 22.35 -12.08 -2.14
N TYR A 329 22.23 -11.46 -0.97
CA TYR A 329 21.15 -11.67 -0.01
C TYR A 329 20.65 -10.32 0.54
N LYS A 330 19.44 -10.33 1.11
CA LYS A 330 18.91 -9.27 1.96
C LYS A 330 18.55 -9.81 3.34
N SER A 331 18.66 -8.97 4.37
CA SER A 331 18.19 -9.30 5.72
C SER A 331 16.68 -9.43 5.72
N TYR A 332 16.18 -10.42 6.44
CA TYR A 332 14.75 -10.62 6.64
C TYR A 332 14.50 -11.11 8.07
N ARG A 333 13.57 -10.46 8.77
CA ARG A 333 13.24 -10.79 10.15
C ARG A 333 11.74 -10.88 10.37
N GLY A 334 11.34 -11.85 11.23
CA GLY A 334 9.95 -11.99 11.67
C GLY A 334 9.55 -10.88 12.63
N MET A 335 8.28 -10.54 12.65
CA MET A 335 7.71 -9.59 13.62
C MET A 335 7.89 -10.06 15.07
N GLY A 336 7.90 -11.37 15.32
CA GLY A 336 8.18 -12.00 16.62
C GLY A 336 9.65 -12.27 16.91
N SER A 337 10.61 -11.78 16.10
CA SER A 337 12.03 -11.87 16.40
C SER A 337 12.42 -10.88 17.50
N LEU A 338 13.50 -11.18 18.25
CA LEU A 338 14.00 -10.31 19.32
C LEU A 338 14.20 -8.86 18.84
N GLY A 339 14.85 -8.69 17.70
CA GLY A 339 15.12 -7.35 17.16
C GLY A 339 13.88 -6.60 16.67
N ALA A 340 12.81 -7.30 16.26
CA ALA A 340 11.55 -6.66 15.91
C ALA A 340 10.76 -6.31 17.18
N MET A 341 10.70 -7.22 18.17
CA MET A 341 10.00 -7.00 19.43
C MET A 341 10.59 -5.83 20.21
N ALA A 342 11.93 -5.74 20.28
CA ALA A 342 12.62 -4.62 20.90
C ALA A 342 12.39 -3.25 20.21
N ARG A 343 11.86 -3.25 18.99
CA ARG A 343 11.54 -2.04 18.21
C ARG A 343 10.05 -1.72 18.10
N GLY A 344 9.20 -2.35 18.93
CA GLY A 344 7.79 -2.02 19.06
C GLY A 344 6.80 -3.05 18.51
N SER A 345 7.23 -4.29 18.16
CA SER A 345 6.28 -5.35 17.77
C SER A 345 5.94 -6.34 18.90
N ALA A 346 6.37 -6.07 20.13
CA ALA A 346 6.10 -6.92 21.30
C ALA A 346 4.59 -7.00 21.64
N ASP A 347 3.85 -5.92 21.44
CA ASP A 347 2.40 -5.86 21.63
C ASP A 347 1.63 -6.85 20.72
N ARG A 348 2.13 -7.11 19.51
CA ARG A 348 1.58 -8.13 18.60
C ARG A 348 1.51 -9.53 19.25
N TYR A 349 2.44 -9.81 20.16
CA TYR A 349 2.61 -11.09 20.86
C TYR A 349 2.23 -11.01 22.34
N PHE A 350 1.48 -9.99 22.73
CA PHE A 350 1.03 -9.77 24.11
C PHE A 350 2.18 -9.67 25.12
N GLN A 351 3.31 -9.10 24.71
CA GLN A 351 4.52 -8.95 25.52
C GLN A 351 4.96 -7.48 25.66
N GLU A 352 4.04 -6.54 25.55
CA GLU A 352 4.33 -5.09 25.66
C GLU A 352 4.78 -4.66 27.07
N GLU A 353 4.35 -5.37 28.10
CA GLU A 353 4.73 -5.11 29.50
C GLU A 353 6.16 -5.58 29.85
N VAL A 354 6.81 -6.35 28.95
CA VAL A 354 8.16 -6.86 29.18
C VAL A 354 9.17 -5.75 28.90
N SER A 355 9.72 -5.19 29.97
CA SER A 355 10.67 -4.06 29.89
C SER A 355 12.10 -4.44 29.50
N ASP A 356 12.52 -5.68 29.81
CA ASP A 356 13.85 -6.19 29.49
C ASP A 356 13.79 -7.12 28.27
N SER A 357 14.47 -6.72 27.21
CA SER A 357 14.54 -7.51 25.96
C SER A 357 15.06 -8.94 26.13
N LEU A 358 15.81 -9.22 27.19
CA LEU A 358 16.30 -10.57 27.51
C LEU A 358 15.17 -11.50 28.01
N ASN A 359 14.05 -10.93 28.45
CA ASN A 359 12.91 -11.69 28.95
C ASN A 359 11.83 -11.94 27.88
N PHE A 360 12.00 -11.45 26.66
CA PHE A 360 11.11 -11.79 25.55
C PHE A 360 11.16 -13.27 25.21
N VAL A 361 9.98 -13.83 24.91
CA VAL A 361 9.83 -15.16 24.31
C VAL A 361 9.63 -14.97 22.80
N PRO A 362 10.68 -15.09 21.97
CA PRO A 362 10.56 -14.79 20.55
C PRO A 362 9.79 -15.90 19.81
N GLU A 363 8.83 -15.48 19.00
CA GLU A 363 8.05 -16.34 18.11
C GLU A 363 8.41 -16.15 16.63
N GLY A 364 9.60 -15.67 16.37
CA GLY A 364 10.15 -15.47 15.03
C GLY A 364 11.65 -15.43 15.01
N VAL A 365 12.24 -15.66 13.86
CA VAL A 365 13.69 -15.64 13.65
C VAL A 365 14.12 -14.47 12.78
N GLU A 366 15.39 -14.12 12.88
CA GLU A 366 16.11 -13.25 11.95
C GLU A 366 16.94 -14.10 11.01
N GLY A 367 16.88 -13.77 9.72
CA GLY A 367 17.58 -14.55 8.71
C GLY A 367 17.90 -13.70 7.49
N ARG A 368 18.22 -14.39 6.41
CA ARG A 368 18.48 -13.77 5.11
C ARG A 368 17.69 -14.49 4.03
N VAL A 369 17.31 -13.73 3.01
CA VAL A 369 16.64 -14.24 1.81
C VAL A 369 17.49 -13.93 0.59
N PRO A 370 17.51 -14.79 -0.44
CA PRO A 370 18.18 -14.48 -1.69
C PRO A 370 17.65 -13.16 -2.28
N TYR A 371 18.57 -12.33 -2.78
CA TYR A 371 18.21 -11.17 -3.56
C TYR A 371 17.56 -11.60 -4.89
N LYS A 372 16.49 -10.93 -5.29
CA LYS A 372 15.62 -11.34 -6.39
C LYS A 372 15.41 -10.27 -7.47
N GLY A 373 16.02 -9.09 -7.32
CA GLY A 373 15.79 -7.96 -8.23
C GLY A 373 14.40 -7.32 -8.04
N PRO A 374 13.82 -6.70 -9.06
CA PRO A 374 12.57 -5.95 -8.98
C PRO A 374 11.37 -6.79 -8.55
N ALA A 375 10.50 -6.24 -7.70
CA ALA A 375 9.26 -6.87 -7.26
C ALA A 375 8.32 -7.23 -8.43
N ALA A 376 8.36 -6.45 -9.50
CA ALA A 376 7.56 -6.71 -10.70
C ALA A 376 7.78 -8.10 -11.28
N ASN A 377 9.02 -8.63 -11.24
CA ASN A 377 9.34 -9.97 -11.73
C ASN A 377 8.64 -11.06 -10.89
N ILE A 378 8.62 -10.87 -9.57
CA ILE A 378 7.96 -11.80 -8.64
C ILE A 378 6.44 -11.77 -8.84
N ILE A 379 5.87 -10.56 -8.95
CA ILE A 379 4.43 -10.38 -9.19
C ILE A 379 4.02 -11.04 -10.51
N HIS A 380 4.80 -10.82 -11.58
CA HIS A 380 4.54 -11.44 -12.89
C HIS A 380 4.47 -12.96 -12.79
N GLN A 381 5.41 -13.60 -12.07
CA GLN A 381 5.42 -15.06 -11.89
C GLN A 381 4.22 -15.54 -11.06
N LEU A 382 3.85 -14.82 -10.00
CA LEU A 382 2.70 -15.17 -9.15
C LEU A 382 1.39 -15.08 -9.92
N VAL A 383 1.16 -13.97 -10.62
CA VAL A 383 -0.05 -13.75 -11.44
C VAL A 383 -0.09 -14.70 -12.63
N GLY A 384 1.06 -14.96 -13.27
CA GLY A 384 1.17 -15.94 -14.36
C GLY A 384 0.78 -17.35 -13.91
N GLY A 385 1.21 -17.77 -12.72
CA GLY A 385 0.82 -19.05 -12.14
C GLY A 385 -0.68 -19.15 -11.81
N LEU A 386 -1.30 -18.06 -11.32
CA LEU A 386 -2.74 -18.01 -11.11
C LEU A 386 -3.50 -18.12 -12.43
N ARG A 387 -3.10 -17.35 -13.44
CA ARG A 387 -3.71 -17.43 -14.79
C ARG A 387 -3.58 -18.82 -15.40
N ALA A 388 -2.42 -19.47 -15.23
CA ALA A 388 -2.23 -20.85 -15.67
C ALA A 388 -3.20 -21.82 -14.94
N ALA A 389 -3.35 -21.69 -13.62
CA ALA A 389 -4.30 -22.50 -12.85
C ALA A 389 -5.74 -22.31 -13.33
N MET A 390 -6.16 -21.06 -13.59
CA MET A 390 -7.47 -20.75 -14.16
C MET A 390 -7.65 -21.40 -15.54
N GLY A 391 -6.63 -21.32 -16.40
CA GLY A 391 -6.65 -21.95 -17.72
C GLY A 391 -6.78 -23.48 -17.66
N TYR A 392 -5.98 -24.15 -16.81
CA TYR A 392 -6.05 -25.61 -16.63
C TYR A 392 -7.38 -26.07 -16.07
N THR A 393 -8.03 -25.27 -15.23
CA THR A 393 -9.33 -25.63 -14.62
C THR A 393 -10.53 -25.10 -15.40
N GLY A 394 -10.32 -24.37 -16.50
CA GLY A 394 -11.37 -23.88 -17.40
C GLY A 394 -12.21 -22.74 -16.82
N ASN A 395 -11.65 -21.94 -15.91
CA ASN A 395 -12.35 -20.83 -15.27
C ASN A 395 -11.89 -19.49 -15.84
N ALA A 396 -12.82 -18.67 -16.34
CA ALA A 396 -12.51 -17.36 -16.94
C ALA A 396 -12.34 -16.25 -15.89
N THR A 397 -12.98 -16.40 -14.73
CA THR A 397 -12.97 -15.41 -13.64
C THR A 397 -12.50 -16.02 -12.32
N ILE A 398 -12.09 -15.19 -11.37
CA ILE A 398 -11.75 -15.61 -10.00
C ILE A 398 -12.98 -16.22 -9.32
N ALA A 399 -14.16 -15.63 -9.48
CA ALA A 399 -15.41 -16.16 -8.90
C ALA A 399 -15.70 -17.58 -9.39
N GLU A 400 -15.59 -17.83 -10.71
CA GLU A 400 -15.72 -19.17 -11.26
C GLU A 400 -14.67 -20.15 -10.71
N LEU A 401 -13.42 -19.71 -10.55
CA LEU A 401 -12.36 -20.51 -9.93
C LEU A 401 -12.73 -20.90 -8.50
N GLN A 402 -13.24 -19.97 -7.70
CA GLN A 402 -13.64 -20.21 -6.32
C GLN A 402 -14.84 -21.16 -6.21
N ASP A 403 -15.78 -21.09 -7.16
CA ASP A 403 -16.99 -21.93 -7.16
C ASP A 403 -16.75 -23.34 -7.71
N ASN A 404 -15.87 -23.47 -8.71
CA ASN A 404 -15.68 -24.72 -9.45
C ASN A 404 -14.46 -25.54 -9.03
N ALA A 405 -13.47 -24.92 -8.33
CA ALA A 405 -12.23 -25.60 -8.00
C ALA A 405 -12.44 -26.80 -7.08
N GLN A 406 -11.81 -27.90 -7.45
CA GLN A 406 -11.83 -29.14 -6.67
C GLN A 406 -10.45 -29.46 -6.13
N PHE A 407 -10.36 -29.74 -4.84
CA PHE A 407 -9.11 -30.08 -4.16
C PHE A 407 -9.02 -31.57 -3.90
N ARG A 408 -7.80 -32.12 -3.97
CA ARG A 408 -7.50 -33.50 -3.60
C ARG A 408 -6.39 -33.51 -2.57
N ARG A 409 -6.53 -34.34 -1.54
CA ARG A 409 -5.45 -34.59 -0.59
C ARG A 409 -4.40 -35.46 -1.26
N THR A 410 -3.14 -35.13 -1.03
CA THR A 410 -1.99 -35.94 -1.44
C THR A 410 -1.25 -36.49 -0.21
N THR A 411 -0.56 -37.59 -0.38
CA THR A 411 0.36 -38.13 0.63
C THR A 411 1.71 -37.41 0.58
N ALA A 412 2.60 -37.71 1.54
CA ALA A 412 3.97 -37.22 1.47
C ALA A 412 4.73 -37.75 0.23
N ALA A 413 4.39 -38.93 -0.28
CA ALA A 413 4.93 -39.45 -1.54
C ALA A 413 4.42 -38.64 -2.75
N GLY A 414 3.11 -38.35 -2.82
CA GLY A 414 2.55 -37.50 -3.87
C GLY A 414 3.07 -36.06 -3.80
N LEU A 415 3.38 -35.54 -2.62
CA LEU A 415 4.02 -34.24 -2.49
C LEU A 415 5.42 -34.22 -3.10
N ARG A 416 6.23 -35.28 -2.89
CA ARG A 416 7.56 -35.43 -3.52
C ARG A 416 7.46 -35.53 -5.04
N GLU A 417 6.50 -36.32 -5.54
CA GLU A 417 6.22 -36.43 -6.98
C GLU A 417 5.82 -35.08 -7.60
N SER A 418 5.13 -34.24 -6.86
CA SER A 418 4.68 -32.91 -7.33
C SER A 418 5.80 -31.88 -7.47
N HIS A 419 7.00 -32.16 -6.95
CA HIS A 419 8.19 -31.33 -7.13
C HIS A 419 9.10 -31.91 -8.23
N VAL A 420 9.93 -31.03 -8.81
CA VAL A 420 10.99 -31.46 -9.74
C VAL A 420 11.88 -32.49 -9.01
N HIS A 421 12.02 -33.66 -9.60
CA HIS A 421 12.83 -34.75 -9.07
C HIS A 421 13.56 -35.44 -10.23
N ASP A 422 14.73 -36.02 -9.93
CA ASP A 422 15.55 -36.85 -10.86
C ASP A 422 15.03 -38.28 -10.89
#